data_3b3eec3b224e186b70f092896fdb0666
#
_entry.id   3b3eec3b224e186b70f092896fdb0666
#
_cell.length_a   1.000
_cell.length_b   1.000
_cell.length_c   1.000
_cell.angle_alpha   90.00
_cell.angle_beta   90.00
_cell.angle_gamma   90.00
#
_symmetry.space_group_name_H-M   'P 1'
#
loop_
_entity.id
_entity.type
_entity.pdbx_description
1 polymer ?
#
loop_
_entity_poly.entity_id
_entity_poly.type
_entity_poly.pdbx_seq_one_letter_code
_entity_poly.pdbx_strand_id
1 'polypeptide(L)'
;TTLYAFVRLLQLLYARLHALKEQGARMSREKSASWSKVNPLAAQLGLMDTASGPAGIVNGIALMVTGEQPAAGKPLVQVSPARYYDIFMELVDRLFDGEMDQATFEECVRYMYGIHGYVAFTVDKVVNALAKGALTISSDAKCRELIQILEATEAELHTLDAEAQRGADGAHAHDVRVYKRLISS
;
A
#
# COMPACT_ATOMS: atom_id res chain seq x y z
N THR A 1 -20.64 0.92 -15.06
CA THR A 1 -20.60 1.16 -13.58
C THR A 1 -19.58 0.29 -12.88
N THR A 2 -19.44 -1.01 -13.23
CA THR A 2 -18.53 -1.96 -12.56
C THR A 2 -17.06 -1.55 -12.71
N LEU A 3 -16.62 -1.22 -13.92
CA LEU A 3 -15.25 -0.78 -14.19
C LEU A 3 -14.92 0.51 -13.42
N TYR A 4 -15.84 1.48 -13.39
CA TYR A 4 -15.66 2.71 -12.61
C TYR A 4 -15.51 2.42 -11.12
N ALA A 5 -16.37 1.57 -10.55
CA ALA A 5 -16.29 1.19 -9.14
C ALA A 5 -14.96 0.49 -8.83
N PHE A 6 -14.48 -0.40 -9.71
CA PHE A 6 -13.19 -1.06 -9.59
C PHE A 6 -12.03 -0.06 -9.56
N VAL A 7 -11.98 0.89 -10.50
CA VAL A 7 -10.93 1.91 -10.55
C VAL A 7 -10.97 2.79 -9.28
N ARG A 8 -12.16 3.13 -8.76
CA ARG A 8 -12.29 3.90 -7.52
C ARG A 8 -11.79 3.12 -6.30
N LEU A 9 -12.05 1.82 -6.23
CA LEU A 9 -11.50 0.96 -5.17
C LEU A 9 -9.98 0.83 -5.26
N LEU A 10 -9.44 0.72 -6.47
CA LEU A 10 -7.99 0.69 -6.71
C LEU A 10 -7.33 2.01 -6.27
N GLN A 11 -7.94 3.15 -6.62
CA GLN A 11 -7.48 4.47 -6.15
C GLN A 11 -7.52 4.58 -4.63
N LEU A 12 -8.59 4.05 -3.99
CA LEU A 12 -8.72 4.05 -2.55
C LEU A 12 -7.61 3.20 -1.89
N LEU A 13 -7.36 2.01 -2.41
CA LEU A 13 -6.27 1.14 -1.92
C LEU A 13 -4.93 1.84 -2.06
N TYR A 14 -4.63 2.37 -3.24
CA TYR A 14 -3.39 3.11 -3.49
C TYR A 14 -3.21 4.29 -2.52
N ALA A 15 -4.24 5.12 -2.34
CA ALA A 15 -4.19 6.27 -1.45
C ALA A 15 -3.92 5.85 0.01
N ARG A 16 -4.51 4.76 0.48
CA ARG A 16 -4.28 4.22 1.82
C ARG A 16 -2.85 3.72 2.02
N LEU A 17 -2.36 2.91 1.07
CA LEU A 17 -0.99 2.38 1.11
C LEU A 17 0.04 3.52 1.03
N HIS A 18 -0.21 4.50 0.16
CA HIS A 18 0.64 5.68 0.04
C HIS A 18 0.68 6.50 1.34
N ALA A 19 -0.48 6.73 1.97
CA ALA A 19 -0.57 7.45 3.24
C ALA A 19 0.22 6.75 4.37
N LEU A 20 0.16 5.43 4.45
CA LEU A 20 0.95 4.66 5.43
C LEU A 20 2.46 4.74 5.16
N LYS A 21 2.85 4.64 3.89
CA LYS A 21 4.25 4.79 3.48
C LYS A 21 4.80 6.17 3.83
N GLU A 22 4.06 7.22 3.49
CA GLU A 22 4.45 8.59 3.85
C GLU A 22 4.48 8.82 5.36
N GLN A 23 3.52 8.25 6.10
CA GLN A 23 3.49 8.36 7.54
C GLN A 23 4.72 7.71 8.18
N GLY A 24 5.13 6.50 7.75
CA GLY A 24 6.36 5.86 8.21
C GLY A 24 7.60 6.70 7.92
N ALA A 25 7.70 7.26 6.71
CA ALA A 25 8.78 8.14 6.32
C ALA A 25 8.80 9.45 7.14
N ARG A 26 7.63 10.01 7.46
CA ARG A 26 7.51 11.21 8.31
C ARG A 26 7.97 10.91 9.73
N MET A 27 7.49 9.83 10.34
CA MET A 27 7.88 9.40 11.68
C MET A 27 9.39 9.14 11.79
N SER A 28 9.99 8.60 10.73
CA SER A 28 11.44 8.40 10.65
C SER A 28 12.24 9.71 10.64
N ARG A 29 11.72 10.74 9.96
CA ARG A 29 12.35 12.06 9.88
C ARG A 29 12.23 12.87 11.17
N GLU A 30 11.09 12.80 11.80
CA GLU A 30 10.80 13.55 13.02
C GLU A 30 11.63 13.06 14.22
N LYS A 31 12.41 11.97 14.06
CA LYS A 31 13.21 11.33 15.15
C LYS A 31 12.47 11.29 16.48
N SER A 32 11.15 11.21 16.40
CA SER A 32 10.29 11.28 17.57
C SER A 32 10.43 9.96 18.33
N ALA A 33 11.41 9.91 19.21
CA ALA A 33 11.62 8.87 20.22
C ALA A 33 10.39 8.70 21.16
N SER A 34 9.29 9.43 20.85
CA SER A 34 8.08 9.47 21.65
C SER A 34 7.18 8.24 21.45
N TRP A 35 7.25 7.58 20.29
CA TRP A 35 6.29 6.50 19.94
C TRP A 35 6.65 5.15 20.53
N SER A 36 7.89 4.95 20.96
CA SER A 36 8.34 3.70 21.51
C SER A 36 9.02 3.84 22.88
N LYS A 37 8.56 4.76 23.66
CA LYS A 37 8.96 4.74 25.06
C LYS A 37 8.29 3.54 25.71
N VAL A 38 9.10 2.49 25.87
CA VAL A 38 8.80 1.44 26.85
C VAL A 38 8.41 2.19 28.12
N ASN A 39 7.16 2.06 28.54
CA ASN A 39 6.73 2.65 29.78
C ASN A 39 7.55 2.00 30.91
N PRO A 40 8.46 2.71 31.58
CA PRO A 40 9.35 2.10 32.57
C PRO A 40 8.56 1.47 33.72
N LEU A 41 7.38 1.99 34.00
CA LEU A 41 6.50 1.45 35.03
C LEU A 41 5.88 0.12 34.57
N ALA A 42 5.46 0.00 33.32
CA ALA A 42 4.96 -1.25 32.74
C ALA A 42 6.06 -2.33 32.75
N ALA A 43 7.30 -1.94 32.43
CA ALA A 43 8.47 -2.83 32.51
C ALA A 43 8.71 -3.34 33.94
N GLN A 44 8.65 -2.47 34.94
CA GLN A 44 8.82 -2.85 36.34
C GLN A 44 7.69 -3.74 36.86
N LEU A 45 6.46 -3.57 36.36
CA LEU A 45 5.30 -4.37 36.75
C LEU A 45 5.20 -5.70 35.97
N GLY A 46 6.14 -6.01 35.08
CA GLY A 46 6.10 -7.21 34.24
C GLY A 46 4.99 -7.20 33.20
N LEU A 47 4.39 -6.02 32.93
CA LEU A 47 3.35 -5.80 31.93
C LEU A 47 3.95 -5.51 30.55
N MET A 48 5.22 -5.91 30.36
CA MET A 48 5.88 -5.80 29.07
C MET A 48 5.20 -6.71 28.06
N ASP A 49 5.09 -6.19 26.88
CA ASP A 49 4.57 -6.94 25.73
C ASP A 49 5.35 -8.26 25.58
N THR A 50 4.62 -9.36 25.62
CA THR A 50 5.21 -10.70 25.45
C THR A 50 5.66 -10.87 23.99
N ALA A 51 6.46 -11.90 23.73
CA ALA A 51 6.85 -12.27 22.36
C ALA A 51 5.64 -12.51 21.42
N SER A 52 4.48 -12.79 22.01
CA SER A 52 3.19 -12.97 21.30
C SER A 52 2.38 -11.67 21.16
N GLY A 53 2.79 -10.59 21.83
CA GLY A 53 2.12 -9.29 21.72
C GLY A 53 2.55 -8.52 20.46
N PRO A 54 1.87 -7.38 20.17
CA PRO A 54 2.12 -6.58 18.96
C PRO A 54 3.58 -6.19 18.76
N ALA A 55 4.26 -5.78 19.81
CA ALA A 55 5.68 -5.44 19.75
C ALA A 55 6.56 -6.64 19.42
N GLY A 56 6.28 -7.80 20.00
CA GLY A 56 7.01 -9.04 19.73
C GLY A 56 6.83 -9.51 18.29
N ILE A 57 5.61 -9.47 17.78
CA ILE A 57 5.27 -9.83 16.40
C ILE A 57 5.97 -8.89 15.42
N VAL A 58 5.85 -7.57 15.61
CA VAL A 58 6.47 -6.56 14.74
C VAL A 58 7.99 -6.69 14.74
N ASN A 59 8.61 -6.90 15.90
CA ASN A 59 10.05 -7.12 16.00
C ASN A 59 10.48 -8.44 15.34
N GLY A 60 9.70 -9.52 15.50
CA GLY A 60 9.96 -10.81 14.85
C GLY A 60 9.94 -10.70 13.32
N ILE A 61 8.96 -10.00 12.77
CA ILE A 61 8.85 -9.74 11.33
C ILE A 61 10.02 -8.84 10.87
N ALA A 62 10.37 -7.81 11.64
CA ALA A 62 11.49 -6.95 11.30
C ALA A 62 12.80 -7.73 11.18
N LEU A 63 13.05 -8.69 12.07
CA LEU A 63 14.22 -9.57 12.00
C LEU A 63 14.23 -10.42 10.73
N MET A 64 13.08 -10.94 10.32
CA MET A 64 12.95 -11.72 9.08
C MET A 64 13.22 -10.86 7.84
N VAL A 65 12.66 -9.65 7.80
CA VAL A 65 12.79 -8.72 6.66
C VAL A 65 14.20 -8.13 6.57
N THR A 66 14.87 -7.87 7.71
CA THR A 66 16.20 -7.24 7.72
C THR A 66 17.37 -8.22 7.77
N GLY A 67 17.14 -9.46 8.22
CA GLY A 67 18.21 -10.43 8.49
C GLY A 67 19.12 -10.06 9.67
N GLU A 68 18.81 -8.99 10.39
CA GLU A 68 19.59 -8.53 11.54
C GLU A 68 19.24 -9.36 12.78
N GLN A 69 20.19 -10.12 13.31
CA GLN A 69 20.00 -10.83 14.59
C GLN A 69 20.19 -9.87 15.77
N PRO A 70 19.29 -9.86 16.76
CA PRO A 70 19.49 -9.07 17.97
C PRO A 70 20.74 -9.59 18.69
N ALA A 71 21.63 -8.68 19.08
CA ALA A 71 22.78 -9.04 19.89
C ALA A 71 22.30 -9.65 21.22
N ALA A 72 22.85 -10.81 21.59
CA ALA A 72 22.48 -11.52 22.80
C ALA A 72 22.52 -10.60 24.03
N GLY A 73 21.40 -10.52 24.77
CA GLY A 73 21.30 -9.71 25.99
C GLY A 73 20.86 -8.25 25.80
N LYS A 74 20.59 -7.79 24.56
CA LYS A 74 19.95 -6.49 24.36
C LYS A 74 18.43 -6.63 24.30
N PRO A 75 17.67 -5.65 24.85
CA PRO A 75 16.23 -5.61 24.68
C PRO A 75 15.88 -5.60 23.19
N LEU A 76 14.75 -6.21 22.83
CA LEU A 76 14.23 -6.26 21.46
C LEU A 76 14.48 -4.94 20.74
N VAL A 77 15.22 -5.01 19.64
CA VAL A 77 15.62 -3.83 18.86
C VAL A 77 14.35 -3.12 18.40
N GLN A 78 14.21 -1.89 18.86
CA GLN A 78 13.11 -1.04 18.47
C GLN A 78 13.15 -0.80 16.98
N VAL A 79 12.15 -1.29 16.27
CA VAL A 79 12.08 -1.19 14.80
C VAL A 79 12.03 0.28 14.38
N SER A 80 12.92 0.66 13.48
CA SER A 80 12.91 2.01 12.91
C SER A 80 11.62 2.26 12.12
N PRO A 81 10.97 3.42 12.28
CA PRO A 81 9.79 3.80 11.49
C PRO A 81 10.02 3.75 9.97
N ALA A 82 11.27 3.85 9.51
CA ALA A 82 11.61 3.69 8.09
C ALA A 82 11.25 2.31 7.54
N ARG A 83 11.17 1.28 8.40
CA ARG A 83 10.84 -0.10 8.04
C ARG A 83 9.36 -0.45 8.25
N TYR A 84 8.56 0.45 8.80
CA TYR A 84 7.16 0.16 9.11
C TYR A 84 6.34 -0.26 7.89
N TYR A 85 6.62 0.31 6.72
CA TYR A 85 5.90 -0.05 5.52
C TYR A 85 6.22 -1.47 5.03
N ASP A 86 7.48 -1.88 5.11
CA ASP A 86 7.90 -3.23 4.71
C ASP A 86 7.27 -4.28 5.65
N ILE A 87 7.29 -4.01 6.96
CA ILE A 87 6.66 -4.86 7.97
C ILE A 87 5.14 -4.90 7.79
N PHE A 88 4.53 -3.76 7.47
CA PHE A 88 3.10 -3.69 7.19
C PHE A 88 2.70 -4.58 6.01
N MET A 89 3.49 -4.60 4.94
CA MET A 89 3.23 -5.49 3.79
C MET A 89 3.30 -6.96 4.19
N GLU A 90 4.28 -7.34 5.00
CA GLU A 90 4.39 -8.70 5.53
C GLU A 90 3.21 -9.07 6.46
N LEU A 91 2.72 -8.12 7.28
CA LEU A 91 1.51 -8.34 8.09
C LEU A 91 0.26 -8.55 7.22
N VAL A 92 0.16 -7.82 6.11
CA VAL A 92 -0.95 -7.98 5.15
C VAL A 92 -0.88 -9.38 4.51
N ASP A 93 0.29 -9.84 4.10
CA ASP A 93 0.47 -11.17 3.51
C ASP A 93 0.06 -12.26 4.50
N ARG A 94 0.51 -12.18 5.76
CA ARG A 94 0.11 -13.14 6.82
C ARG A 94 -1.38 -13.11 7.14
N LEU A 95 -2.01 -11.92 7.05
CA LEU A 95 -3.45 -11.80 7.23
C LEU A 95 -4.21 -12.54 6.11
N PHE A 96 -3.75 -12.42 4.86
CA PHE A 96 -4.36 -13.09 3.71
C PHE A 96 -4.09 -14.60 3.71
N ASP A 97 -2.95 -15.04 4.16
CA ASP A 97 -2.59 -16.47 4.31
C ASP A 97 -3.31 -17.14 5.49
N GLY A 98 -3.97 -16.35 6.34
CA GLY A 98 -4.68 -16.84 7.52
C GLY A 98 -3.75 -17.21 8.69
N GLU A 99 -2.49 -16.80 8.64
CA GLU A 99 -1.52 -16.98 9.72
C GLU A 99 -1.76 -16.02 10.89
N MET A 100 -2.54 -14.96 10.65
CA MET A 100 -2.86 -13.93 11.62
C MET A 100 -4.34 -13.58 11.56
N ASP A 101 -4.94 -13.34 12.72
CA ASP A 101 -6.31 -12.84 12.81
C ASP A 101 -6.37 -11.31 12.66
N GLN A 102 -7.56 -10.81 12.34
CA GLN A 102 -7.80 -9.38 12.12
C GLN A 102 -7.47 -8.52 13.36
N ALA A 103 -7.78 -9.02 14.56
CA ALA A 103 -7.54 -8.28 15.79
C ALA A 103 -6.05 -8.07 16.04
N THR A 104 -5.25 -9.13 15.89
CA THR A 104 -3.79 -9.08 16.01
C THR A 104 -3.17 -8.19 14.95
N PHE A 105 -3.64 -8.25 13.70
CA PHE A 105 -3.21 -7.35 12.63
C PHE A 105 -3.45 -5.88 13.00
N GLU A 106 -4.66 -5.54 13.45
CA GLU A 106 -5.00 -4.17 13.85
C GLU A 106 -4.15 -3.67 15.02
N GLU A 107 -3.85 -4.53 16.00
CA GLU A 107 -2.98 -4.19 17.12
C GLU A 107 -1.54 -3.93 16.67
N CYS A 108 -0.99 -4.76 15.79
CA CYS A 108 0.34 -4.53 15.22
C CYS A 108 0.41 -3.22 14.43
N VAL A 109 -0.58 -2.94 13.60
CA VAL A 109 -0.67 -1.67 12.85
C VAL A 109 -0.80 -0.47 13.80
N ARG A 110 -1.62 -0.61 14.85
CA ARG A 110 -1.79 0.42 15.89
C ARG A 110 -0.51 0.67 16.67
N TYR A 111 0.24 -0.38 16.96
CA TYR A 111 1.57 -0.29 17.58
C TYR A 111 2.57 0.49 16.72
N MET A 112 2.61 0.25 15.39
CA MET A 112 3.53 0.92 14.48
C MET A 112 3.13 2.37 14.17
N TYR A 113 1.87 2.59 13.80
CA TYR A 113 1.41 3.88 13.23
C TYR A 113 0.54 4.70 14.19
N GLY A 114 0.22 4.18 15.38
CA GLY A 114 -0.68 4.83 16.32
C GLY A 114 -2.07 5.06 15.71
N ILE A 115 -2.60 6.25 15.94
CA ILE A 115 -3.91 6.63 15.39
C ILE A 115 -3.96 6.68 13.86
N HIS A 116 -2.82 6.85 13.19
CA HIS A 116 -2.77 6.91 11.73
C HIS A 116 -2.92 5.53 11.06
N GLY A 117 -2.82 4.45 11.86
CA GLY A 117 -2.97 3.08 11.37
C GLY A 117 -4.39 2.68 10.97
N TYR A 118 -5.43 3.43 11.40
CA TYR A 118 -6.83 3.07 11.16
C TYR A 118 -7.20 2.89 9.68
N VAL A 119 -6.48 3.55 8.77
CA VAL A 119 -6.70 3.44 7.32
C VAL A 119 -6.42 2.04 6.79
N ALA A 120 -5.60 1.25 7.52
CA ALA A 120 -5.26 -0.12 7.17
C ALA A 120 -6.29 -1.16 7.61
N PHE A 121 -7.14 -0.87 8.61
CA PHE A 121 -8.02 -1.86 9.24
C PHE A 121 -9.05 -2.50 8.32
N THR A 122 -9.27 -1.94 7.16
CA THR A 122 -10.20 -2.49 6.15
C THR A 122 -9.51 -2.77 4.82
N VAL A 123 -8.19 -2.92 4.82
CA VAL A 123 -7.42 -3.26 3.60
C VAL A 123 -7.86 -4.61 3.05
N ASP A 124 -8.08 -5.60 3.90
CA ASP A 124 -8.61 -6.92 3.57
C ASP A 124 -9.93 -6.82 2.78
N LYS A 125 -10.86 -6.00 3.25
CA LYS A 125 -12.18 -5.80 2.61
C LYS A 125 -12.06 -5.12 1.25
N VAL A 126 -11.16 -4.13 1.14
CA VAL A 126 -10.92 -3.44 -0.14
C VAL A 126 -10.28 -4.37 -1.15
N VAL A 127 -9.27 -5.16 -0.75
CA VAL A 127 -8.62 -6.14 -1.64
C VAL A 127 -9.60 -7.22 -2.06
N ASN A 128 -10.41 -7.76 -1.15
CA ASN A 128 -11.44 -8.74 -1.49
C ASN A 128 -12.50 -8.15 -2.45
N ALA A 129 -12.89 -6.89 -2.27
CA ALA A 129 -13.80 -6.22 -3.19
C ALA A 129 -13.17 -6.01 -4.57
N LEU A 130 -11.88 -5.67 -4.63
CA LEU A 130 -11.12 -5.59 -5.88
C LEU A 130 -11.03 -6.94 -6.59
N ALA A 131 -10.72 -8.03 -5.87
CA ALA A 131 -10.66 -9.36 -6.44
C ALA A 131 -12.00 -9.77 -7.07
N LYS A 132 -13.12 -9.55 -6.34
CA LYS A 132 -14.46 -9.79 -6.87
C LYS A 132 -14.79 -8.90 -8.07
N GLY A 133 -14.39 -7.62 -8.02
CA GLY A 133 -14.55 -6.69 -9.14
C GLY A 133 -13.77 -7.13 -10.38
N ALA A 134 -12.53 -7.58 -10.21
CA ALA A 134 -11.70 -8.09 -11.29
C ALA A 134 -12.33 -9.33 -11.97
N LEU A 135 -12.86 -10.28 -11.17
CA LEU A 135 -13.57 -11.45 -11.69
C LEU A 135 -14.82 -11.04 -12.48
N THR A 136 -15.57 -10.06 -11.97
CA THR A 136 -16.77 -9.56 -12.65
C THR A 136 -16.42 -8.89 -13.98
N ILE A 137 -15.39 -8.04 -14.00
CA ILE A 137 -14.90 -7.37 -15.22
C ILE A 137 -14.40 -8.39 -16.24
N SER A 138 -13.67 -9.39 -15.80
CA SER A 138 -13.14 -10.47 -16.64
C SER A 138 -14.26 -11.30 -17.32
N SER A 139 -15.40 -11.50 -16.65
CA SER A 139 -16.52 -12.24 -17.17
C SER A 139 -17.50 -11.41 -18.02
N ASP A 140 -17.53 -10.08 -17.84
CA ASP A 140 -18.45 -9.19 -18.55
C ASP A 140 -17.95 -8.85 -19.96
N ALA A 141 -18.75 -9.23 -20.98
CA ALA A 141 -18.41 -8.97 -22.38
C ALA A 141 -18.29 -7.47 -22.70
N LYS A 142 -19.12 -6.62 -22.10
CA LYS A 142 -19.06 -5.16 -22.30
C LYS A 142 -17.81 -4.54 -21.69
N CYS A 143 -17.38 -5.03 -20.54
CA CYS A 143 -16.12 -4.57 -19.92
C CYS A 143 -14.92 -4.97 -20.78
N ARG A 144 -14.90 -6.16 -21.36
CA ARG A 144 -13.85 -6.59 -22.28
C ARG A 144 -13.79 -5.75 -23.56
N GLU A 145 -14.94 -5.43 -24.13
CA GLU A 145 -15.04 -4.54 -25.30
C GLU A 145 -14.47 -3.15 -24.99
N LEU A 146 -14.80 -2.56 -23.83
CA LEU A 146 -14.25 -1.28 -23.39
C LEU A 146 -12.73 -1.32 -23.21
N ILE A 147 -12.20 -2.40 -22.67
CA ILE A 147 -10.75 -2.58 -22.51
C ILE A 147 -10.07 -2.66 -23.88
N GLN A 148 -10.65 -3.39 -24.85
CA GLN A 148 -10.12 -3.46 -26.22
C GLN A 148 -10.10 -2.10 -26.91
N ILE A 149 -11.16 -1.28 -26.73
CA ILE A 149 -11.20 0.09 -27.25
C ILE A 149 -10.10 0.94 -26.61
N LEU A 150 -9.88 0.81 -25.29
CA LEU A 150 -8.83 1.53 -24.60
C LEU A 150 -7.42 1.15 -25.13
N GLU A 151 -7.15 -0.15 -25.23
CA GLU A 151 -5.88 -0.66 -25.78
C GLU A 151 -5.63 -0.17 -27.21
N ALA A 152 -6.68 -0.16 -28.06
CA ALA A 152 -6.57 0.34 -29.43
C ALA A 152 -6.26 1.86 -29.45
N THR A 153 -6.92 2.64 -28.58
CA THR A 153 -6.68 4.10 -28.49
C THR A 153 -5.31 4.42 -27.93
N GLU A 154 -4.81 3.66 -26.95
CA GLU A 154 -3.45 3.81 -26.43
C GLU A 154 -2.39 3.48 -27.49
N ALA A 155 -2.58 2.42 -28.27
CA ALA A 155 -1.68 2.07 -29.38
C ALA A 155 -1.64 3.18 -30.45
N GLU A 156 -2.79 3.78 -30.78
CA GLU A 156 -2.84 4.93 -31.70
C GLU A 156 -2.12 6.16 -31.13
N LEU A 157 -2.27 6.44 -29.83
CA LEU A 157 -1.57 7.54 -29.17
C LEU A 157 -0.06 7.34 -29.19
N HIS A 158 0.42 6.14 -28.90
CA HIS A 158 1.85 5.82 -28.97
C HIS A 158 2.43 5.99 -30.38
N THR A 159 1.67 5.63 -31.42
CA THR A 159 2.12 5.85 -32.81
C THR A 159 2.19 7.33 -33.15
N LEU A 160 1.22 8.14 -32.71
CA LEU A 160 1.20 9.59 -32.92
C LEU A 160 2.32 10.29 -32.14
N ASP A 161 2.63 9.85 -30.93
CA ASP A 161 3.76 10.36 -30.14
C ASP A 161 5.09 10.04 -30.80
N ALA A 162 5.25 8.83 -31.33
CA ALA A 162 6.44 8.43 -32.08
C ALA A 162 6.61 9.22 -33.41
N GLU A 163 5.50 9.57 -34.07
CA GLU A 163 5.51 10.41 -35.27
C GLU A 163 5.81 11.88 -34.93
N ALA A 164 5.27 12.41 -33.84
CA ALA A 164 5.52 13.76 -33.36
C ALA A 164 6.98 13.97 -32.93
N GLN A 165 7.59 12.96 -32.31
CA GLN A 165 9.01 12.98 -31.92
C GLN A 165 9.95 12.93 -33.15
N ARG A 166 9.51 12.33 -34.25
CA ARG A 166 10.28 12.32 -35.53
C ARG A 166 10.15 13.63 -36.32
N GLY A 167 9.08 14.41 -36.08
CA GLY A 167 8.86 15.71 -36.70
C GLY A 167 9.17 16.84 -35.71
N ALA A 168 10.43 17.22 -35.59
CA ALA A 168 11.00 18.06 -34.53
C ALA A 168 10.49 19.54 -34.44
N ASP A 169 9.37 19.91 -35.08
CA ASP A 169 8.88 21.32 -35.14
C ASP A 169 7.45 21.54 -34.65
N GLY A 170 6.82 20.60 -33.90
CA GLY A 170 5.38 20.66 -33.68
C GLY A 170 4.85 20.44 -32.29
N ALA A 171 5.53 20.86 -31.20
CA ALA A 171 5.05 20.61 -29.82
C ALA A 171 3.64 21.18 -29.54
N HIS A 172 3.22 22.23 -30.23
CA HIS A 172 1.91 22.87 -30.04
C HIS A 172 0.81 22.27 -30.93
N ALA A 173 1.14 21.62 -32.01
CA ALA A 173 0.18 20.99 -32.95
C ALA A 173 -0.26 19.60 -32.46
N HIS A 174 0.53 18.96 -31.62
CA HIS A 174 0.28 17.61 -31.05
C HIS A 174 -0.90 17.58 -30.10
N ASP A 175 -0.92 18.45 -29.11
CA ASP A 175 -1.98 18.46 -28.07
C ASP A 175 -3.36 18.74 -28.67
N VAL A 176 -3.46 19.62 -29.66
CA VAL A 176 -4.74 19.97 -30.33
C VAL A 176 -5.30 18.81 -31.15
N ARG A 177 -4.46 17.96 -31.74
CA ARG A 177 -4.90 16.80 -32.53
C ARG A 177 -5.40 15.66 -31.64
N VAL A 178 -4.72 15.41 -30.52
CA VAL A 178 -5.13 14.40 -29.53
C VAL A 178 -6.48 14.76 -28.93
N TYR A 179 -6.67 16.02 -28.49
CA TYR A 179 -7.94 16.50 -27.95
C TYR A 179 -9.09 16.43 -28.97
N LYS A 180 -8.84 16.77 -30.23
CA LYS A 180 -9.88 16.71 -31.28
C LYS A 180 -10.35 15.27 -31.55
N ARG A 181 -9.46 14.28 -31.47
CA ARG A 181 -9.83 12.87 -31.68
C ARG A 181 -10.61 12.28 -30.51
N LEU A 182 -10.23 12.60 -29.28
CA LEU A 182 -10.95 12.17 -28.06
C LEU A 182 -12.38 12.74 -27.97
N ILE A 183 -12.65 13.88 -28.63
CA ILE A 183 -13.99 14.50 -28.63
C ILE A 183 -14.85 14.02 -29.80
N SER A 184 -14.25 13.46 -30.86
CA SER A 184 -14.96 13.05 -32.09
C SER A 184 -15.27 11.55 -32.16
N SER A 185 -14.86 10.77 -31.16
CA SER A 185 -15.25 9.38 -30.96
C SER A 185 -16.26 9.25 -29.80
#